data_3e3bd5f13efd7a84c0a75d2375051188
#
_entry.id   3e3bd5f13efd7a84c0a75d2375051188
#
_cell.length_a   1.000
_cell.length_b   1.000
_cell.length_c   1.000
_cell.angle_alpha   90.00
_cell.angle_beta   90.00
_cell.angle_gamma   90.00
#
_symmetry.space_group_name_H-M   'P 1'
#
loop_
_entity.id
_entity.type
_entity.pdbx_description
1 polymer ?
#
loop_
_entity_poly.entity_id
_entity_poly.type
_entity_poly.pdbx_seq_one_letter_code
_entity_poly.pdbx_strand_id
1 'polypeptide(L)'
;GKVVLHWHSDIQKSPLLMAMYKPLQSWLIRRADKIIGTTPAYLSASPYLRKVQDKTECIPIGIAPVQPDAQGAAEIRKTYEGKKIVFTMGRLVPYKGYGCLIESAKYLDDSWMILIGGSGPMKDELQSAIDAGGLASKVKLLGRVPDDKVSAYYTACDIFCLSSIMKTEAFGIVQIEAMSLGRPVVATKIPGSGVSWVNEDGVSGINVEPRDPEALANAFREITSSQEAYRKYSDGALARFNSLFTSDVMITRQLNCYKKILEAEI
;
A
#
# COMPACT_ATOMS: atom_id res chain seq x y z
N GLY A 1 -16.88 -18.14 -26.16
CA GLY A 1 -15.53 -17.90 -25.67
C GLY A 1 -15.47 -17.77 -24.16
N LYS A 2 -14.31 -17.99 -23.59
CA LYS A 2 -14.08 -17.87 -22.13
C LYS A 2 -14.04 -16.42 -21.69
N VAL A 3 -14.50 -16.15 -20.46
CA VAL A 3 -14.52 -14.81 -19.86
C VAL A 3 -13.72 -14.84 -18.56
N VAL A 4 -12.66 -14.04 -18.49
CA VAL A 4 -11.88 -13.82 -17.26
C VAL A 4 -12.16 -12.41 -16.78
N LEU A 5 -12.59 -12.30 -15.53
CA LEU A 5 -12.88 -11.02 -14.88
C LEU A 5 -11.75 -10.65 -13.91
N HIS A 6 -11.15 -9.48 -14.08
CA HIS A 6 -10.21 -8.92 -13.12
C HIS A 6 -10.95 -8.05 -12.11
N TRP A 7 -10.89 -8.46 -10.83
CA TRP A 7 -11.57 -7.81 -9.71
C TRP A 7 -10.57 -7.06 -8.82
N HIS A 8 -10.39 -5.77 -9.11
CA HIS A 8 -9.41 -4.95 -8.39
C HIS A 8 -9.98 -4.31 -7.12
N SER A 9 -11.27 -3.94 -7.15
CA SER A 9 -11.96 -3.35 -5.98
C SER A 9 -13.48 -3.46 -6.14
N ASP A 10 -14.17 -3.45 -4.99
CA ASP A 10 -15.63 -3.32 -4.97
C ASP A 10 -16.04 -1.91 -5.38
N ILE A 11 -17.04 -1.80 -6.24
CA ILE A 11 -17.60 -0.49 -6.63
C ILE A 11 -18.42 0.03 -5.46
N GLN A 12 -17.97 1.16 -4.90
CA GLN A 12 -18.66 1.88 -3.82
C GLN A 12 -19.21 3.19 -4.37
N LYS A 13 -20.48 3.19 -4.75
CA LYS A 13 -21.22 4.36 -5.27
C LYS A 13 -22.51 4.55 -4.48
N SER A 14 -23.27 5.60 -4.82
CA SER A 14 -24.58 5.83 -4.20
C SER A 14 -25.50 4.62 -4.36
N PRO A 15 -26.39 4.33 -3.38
CA PRO A 15 -27.29 3.17 -3.45
C PRO A 15 -28.14 3.12 -4.72
N LEU A 16 -28.58 4.26 -5.23
CA LEU A 16 -29.36 4.36 -6.46
C LEU A 16 -28.58 3.91 -7.69
N LEU A 17 -27.33 4.37 -7.84
CA LEU A 17 -26.44 3.97 -8.91
C LEU A 17 -26.10 2.47 -8.82
N MET A 18 -25.90 1.97 -7.60
CA MET A 18 -25.65 0.54 -7.37
C MET A 18 -26.86 -0.32 -7.70
N ALA A 19 -28.09 0.14 -7.42
CA ALA A 19 -29.30 -0.58 -7.79
C ALA A 19 -29.41 -0.79 -9.32
N MET A 20 -29.06 0.22 -10.10
CA MET A 20 -29.04 0.13 -11.57
C MET A 20 -27.92 -0.76 -12.10
N TYR A 21 -26.73 -0.70 -11.47
CA TYR A 21 -25.54 -1.42 -11.92
C TYR A 21 -25.52 -2.91 -11.49
N LYS A 22 -26.11 -3.22 -10.35
CA LYS A 22 -26.09 -4.55 -9.72
C LYS A 22 -26.55 -5.70 -10.64
N PRO A 23 -27.61 -5.58 -11.46
CA PRO A 23 -28.00 -6.66 -12.36
C PRO A 23 -26.91 -7.01 -13.38
N LEU A 24 -26.30 -5.99 -13.98
CA LEU A 24 -25.22 -6.16 -14.95
C LEU A 24 -23.96 -6.76 -14.32
N GLN A 25 -23.55 -6.24 -13.15
CA GLN A 25 -22.45 -6.77 -12.37
C GLN A 25 -22.68 -8.24 -12.00
N SER A 26 -23.88 -8.56 -11.51
CA SER A 26 -24.23 -9.94 -11.15
C SER A 26 -24.25 -10.88 -12.34
N TRP A 27 -24.71 -10.41 -13.50
CA TRP A 27 -24.66 -11.15 -14.75
C TRP A 27 -23.20 -11.43 -15.16
N LEU A 28 -22.33 -10.41 -15.15
CA LEU A 28 -20.92 -10.54 -15.52
C LEU A 28 -20.18 -11.53 -14.58
N ILE A 29 -20.39 -11.43 -13.26
CA ILE A 29 -19.82 -12.36 -12.27
C ILE A 29 -20.25 -13.80 -12.56
N ARG A 30 -21.55 -14.03 -12.85
CA ARG A 30 -22.04 -15.38 -13.19
C ARG A 30 -21.48 -15.90 -14.52
N ARG A 31 -21.35 -15.01 -15.53
CA ARG A 31 -20.84 -15.35 -16.86
C ARG A 31 -19.35 -15.65 -16.85
N ALA A 32 -18.58 -15.08 -15.91
CA ALA A 32 -17.16 -15.29 -15.84
C ALA A 32 -16.82 -16.78 -15.58
N ASP A 33 -15.90 -17.30 -16.35
CA ASP A 33 -15.30 -18.64 -16.16
C ASP A 33 -14.28 -18.58 -15.03
N LYS A 34 -13.57 -17.45 -14.87
CA LYS A 34 -12.63 -17.22 -13.78
C LYS A 34 -12.66 -15.75 -13.33
N ILE A 35 -12.41 -15.52 -12.05
CA ILE A 35 -12.33 -14.18 -11.44
C ILE A 35 -10.99 -14.06 -10.75
N ILE A 36 -10.14 -13.19 -11.28
CA ILE A 36 -8.81 -12.92 -10.72
C ILE A 36 -8.91 -11.72 -9.78
N GLY A 37 -8.47 -11.87 -8.54
CA GLY A 37 -8.37 -10.78 -7.59
C GLY A 37 -6.97 -10.63 -7.03
N THR A 38 -6.71 -9.48 -6.41
CA THR A 38 -5.36 -9.04 -6.06
C THR A 38 -4.84 -9.61 -4.75
N THR A 39 -5.74 -9.97 -3.82
CA THR A 39 -5.38 -10.60 -2.54
C THR A 39 -6.44 -11.57 -2.06
N PRO A 40 -6.07 -12.64 -1.31
CA PRO A 40 -7.04 -13.58 -0.73
C PRO A 40 -8.03 -12.89 0.21
N ALA A 41 -7.53 -11.97 1.05
CA ALA A 41 -8.34 -11.23 2.00
C ALA A 41 -9.44 -10.39 1.31
N TYR A 42 -9.09 -9.73 0.21
CA TYR A 42 -10.03 -8.92 -0.55
C TYR A 42 -11.07 -9.77 -1.27
N LEU A 43 -10.66 -10.88 -1.91
CA LEU A 43 -11.55 -11.82 -2.59
C LEU A 43 -12.59 -12.42 -1.63
N SER A 44 -12.15 -12.88 -0.47
CA SER A 44 -13.04 -13.49 0.54
C SER A 44 -14.00 -12.48 1.17
N ALA A 45 -13.55 -11.22 1.36
CA ALA A 45 -14.33 -10.16 1.99
C ALA A 45 -15.29 -9.43 1.04
N SER A 46 -15.20 -9.65 -0.28
CA SER A 46 -16.10 -9.01 -1.24
C SER A 46 -17.53 -9.61 -1.14
N PRO A 47 -18.55 -8.80 -0.85
CA PRO A 47 -19.92 -9.29 -0.77
C PRO A 47 -20.47 -9.77 -2.12
N TYR A 48 -19.88 -9.32 -3.20
CA TYR A 48 -20.29 -9.68 -4.58
C TYR A 48 -19.77 -11.06 -4.99
N LEU A 49 -18.65 -11.51 -4.42
CA LEU A 49 -17.97 -12.75 -4.80
C LEU A 49 -18.31 -13.95 -3.90
N ARG A 50 -19.09 -13.77 -2.83
CA ARG A 50 -19.42 -14.83 -1.86
C ARG A 50 -19.92 -16.13 -2.46
N LYS A 51 -20.71 -16.04 -3.54
CA LYS A 51 -21.37 -17.20 -4.17
C LYS A 51 -20.56 -17.84 -5.30
N VAL A 52 -19.37 -17.31 -5.58
CA VAL A 52 -18.54 -17.71 -6.71
C VAL A 52 -17.05 -17.84 -6.30
N GLN A 53 -16.81 -18.16 -5.05
CA GLN A 53 -15.44 -18.31 -4.52
C GLN A 53 -14.66 -19.43 -5.24
N ASP A 54 -15.32 -20.46 -5.71
CA ASP A 54 -14.80 -21.56 -6.53
C ASP A 54 -14.20 -21.09 -7.86
N LYS A 55 -14.69 -19.96 -8.38
CA LYS A 55 -14.18 -19.32 -9.61
C LYS A 55 -13.08 -18.31 -9.34
N THR A 56 -12.80 -17.97 -8.08
CA THR A 56 -11.79 -16.96 -7.75
C THR A 56 -10.37 -17.52 -7.75
N GLU A 57 -9.42 -16.71 -8.14
CA GLU A 57 -7.99 -16.99 -8.06
C GLU A 57 -7.24 -15.72 -7.64
N CYS A 58 -6.30 -15.86 -6.71
CA CYS A 58 -5.48 -14.76 -6.26
C CYS A 58 -4.24 -14.63 -7.14
N ILE A 59 -4.19 -13.57 -7.93
CA ILE A 59 -2.99 -13.16 -8.67
C ILE A 59 -2.68 -11.72 -8.26
N PRO A 60 -1.69 -11.51 -7.38
CA PRO A 60 -1.33 -10.17 -6.92
C PRO A 60 -0.88 -9.26 -8.05
N ILE A 61 -1.03 -7.95 -7.82
CA ILE A 61 -0.45 -6.95 -8.71
C ILE A 61 1.07 -7.07 -8.66
N GLY A 62 1.70 -7.13 -9.82
CA GLY A 62 3.14 -7.10 -9.99
C GLY A 62 3.60 -5.83 -10.71
N ILE A 63 4.75 -5.33 -10.33
CA ILE A 63 5.40 -4.17 -10.94
C ILE A 63 6.83 -4.49 -11.33
N ALA A 64 7.40 -3.70 -12.23
CA ALA A 64 8.86 -3.65 -12.41
C ALA A 64 9.49 -3.10 -11.11
N PRO A 65 10.65 -3.60 -10.67
CA PRO A 65 11.35 -3.04 -9.52
C PRO A 65 11.64 -1.55 -9.72
N VAL A 66 11.40 -0.76 -8.69
CA VAL A 66 11.78 0.66 -8.69
C VAL A 66 13.30 0.76 -8.83
N GLN A 67 13.77 1.56 -9.77
CA GLN A 67 15.20 1.81 -9.92
C GLN A 67 15.66 2.78 -8.84
N PRO A 68 16.71 2.46 -8.04
CA PRO A 68 17.19 3.34 -7.00
C PRO A 68 17.79 4.62 -7.59
N ASP A 69 17.44 5.78 -7.02
CA ASP A 69 18.09 7.06 -7.31
C ASP A 69 19.02 7.43 -6.15
N ALA A 70 20.26 6.99 -6.23
CA ALA A 70 21.26 7.21 -5.18
C ALA A 70 21.64 8.70 -5.05
N GLN A 71 21.69 9.46 -6.17
CA GLN A 71 22.03 10.87 -6.15
C GLN A 71 20.91 11.70 -5.48
N GLY A 72 19.67 11.54 -5.94
CA GLY A 72 18.53 12.24 -5.35
C GLY A 72 18.32 11.84 -3.88
N ALA A 73 18.55 10.57 -3.55
CA ALA A 73 18.50 10.11 -2.15
C ALA A 73 19.56 10.78 -1.27
N ALA A 74 20.79 10.97 -1.77
CA ALA A 74 21.85 11.66 -1.02
C ALA A 74 21.48 13.14 -0.75
N GLU A 75 20.85 13.82 -1.70
CA GLU A 75 20.37 15.19 -1.53
C GLU A 75 19.26 15.28 -0.46
N ILE A 76 18.31 14.32 -0.49
CA ILE A 76 17.24 14.21 0.53
C ILE A 76 17.86 13.94 1.91
N ARG A 77 18.79 12.98 2.01
CA ARG A 77 19.47 12.65 3.26
C ARG A 77 20.28 13.82 3.81
N LYS A 78 20.92 14.61 2.96
CA LYS A 78 21.62 15.84 3.36
C LYS A 78 20.65 16.88 3.90
N THR A 79 19.47 17.03 3.29
CA THR A 79 18.43 17.97 3.74
C THR A 79 17.90 17.58 5.13
N TYR A 80 17.81 16.28 5.43
CA TYR A 80 17.32 15.73 6.70
C TYR A 80 18.42 14.97 7.45
N GLU A 81 19.61 15.57 7.52
CA GLU A 81 20.78 14.96 8.14
C GLU A 81 20.51 14.54 9.60
N GLY A 82 20.93 13.33 9.95
CA GLY A 82 20.72 12.75 11.28
C GLY A 82 19.29 12.28 11.55
N LYS A 83 18.34 12.45 10.62
CA LYS A 83 16.95 12.01 10.82
C LYS A 83 16.69 10.59 10.28
N LYS A 84 15.85 9.85 11.00
CA LYS A 84 15.18 8.66 10.48
C LYS A 84 13.98 9.13 9.65
N ILE A 85 13.91 8.70 8.39
CA ILE A 85 12.92 9.18 7.44
C ILE A 85 11.80 8.16 7.28
N VAL A 86 10.59 8.55 7.63
CA VAL A 86 9.35 7.85 7.24
C VAL A 86 8.80 8.54 6.00
N PHE A 87 8.59 7.78 4.93
CA PHE A 87 8.00 8.31 3.70
C PHE A 87 6.63 7.71 3.43
N THR A 88 5.74 8.50 2.90
CA THR A 88 4.45 8.07 2.36
C THR A 88 4.10 8.87 1.12
N MET A 89 3.33 8.28 0.21
CA MET A 89 2.90 8.95 -1.01
C MET A 89 1.47 8.57 -1.42
N GLY A 90 0.71 9.56 -1.86
CA GLY A 90 -0.63 9.37 -2.43
C GLY A 90 -1.48 10.62 -2.44
N ARG A 91 -2.73 10.49 -2.93
CA ARG A 91 -3.68 11.61 -2.91
C ARG A 91 -3.99 12.02 -1.47
N LEU A 92 -4.02 13.32 -1.20
CA LEU A 92 -4.39 13.85 0.12
C LEU A 92 -5.91 13.85 0.27
N VAL A 93 -6.46 12.68 0.63
CA VAL A 93 -7.90 12.41 0.80
C VAL A 93 -8.17 11.69 2.12
N PRO A 94 -9.39 11.78 2.69
CA PRO A 94 -9.67 11.30 4.06
C PRO A 94 -9.31 9.84 4.33
N TYR A 95 -9.56 8.93 3.39
CA TYR A 95 -9.33 7.51 3.61
C TYR A 95 -7.84 7.12 3.70
N LYS A 96 -6.92 7.99 3.28
CA LYS A 96 -5.47 7.76 3.39
C LYS A 96 -4.93 7.91 4.81
N GLY A 97 -5.69 8.52 5.72
CA GLY A 97 -5.36 8.56 7.14
C GLY A 97 -4.13 9.41 7.51
N TYR A 98 -3.75 10.38 6.66
CA TYR A 98 -2.55 11.21 6.90
C TYR A 98 -2.63 12.04 8.18
N GLY A 99 -3.84 12.40 8.65
CA GLY A 99 -4.01 13.06 9.95
C GLY A 99 -3.47 12.21 11.11
N CYS A 100 -3.77 10.90 11.09
CA CYS A 100 -3.23 9.96 12.07
C CYS A 100 -1.70 9.81 11.97
N LEU A 101 -1.16 9.77 10.75
CA LEU A 101 0.28 9.74 10.53
C LEU A 101 0.97 11.02 11.03
N ILE A 102 0.39 12.20 10.80
CA ILE A 102 0.89 13.47 11.35
C ILE A 102 0.86 13.44 12.87
N GLU A 103 -0.24 12.95 13.46
CA GLU A 103 -0.37 12.87 14.92
C GLU A 103 0.65 11.91 15.54
N SER A 104 1.08 10.85 14.83
CA SER A 104 2.12 9.93 15.30
C SER A 104 3.45 10.63 15.62
N ALA A 105 3.74 11.77 14.98
CA ALA A 105 4.94 12.56 15.24
C ALA A 105 5.01 13.14 16.67
N LYS A 106 3.88 13.24 17.39
CA LYS A 106 3.86 13.64 18.79
C LYS A 106 4.54 12.63 19.71
N TYR A 107 4.53 11.37 19.32
CA TYR A 107 5.13 10.25 20.05
C TYR A 107 6.58 9.97 19.64
N LEU A 108 7.13 10.70 18.69
CA LEU A 108 8.51 10.57 18.20
C LEU A 108 9.36 11.71 18.72
N ASP A 109 10.65 11.43 18.91
CA ASP A 109 11.65 12.46 19.27
C ASP A 109 12.10 13.26 18.01
N ASP A 110 13.05 14.17 18.22
CA ASP A 110 13.54 15.05 17.14
C ASP A 110 14.46 14.35 16.14
N SER A 111 14.79 13.08 16.32
CA SER A 111 15.55 12.29 15.35
C SER A 111 14.71 11.78 14.18
N TRP A 112 13.41 12.09 14.12
CA TRP A 112 12.50 11.60 13.09
C TRP A 112 12.05 12.70 12.13
N MET A 113 11.78 12.29 10.89
CA MET A 113 11.16 13.11 9.85
C MET A 113 10.13 12.28 9.07
N ILE A 114 8.90 12.75 9.04
CA ILE A 114 7.81 12.15 8.24
C ILE A 114 7.62 13.01 6.98
N LEU A 115 7.82 12.42 5.82
CA LEU A 115 7.68 13.08 4.52
C LEU A 115 6.42 12.56 3.83
N ILE A 116 5.48 13.46 3.55
CA ILE A 116 4.19 13.13 2.92
C ILE A 116 4.17 13.73 1.52
N GLY A 117 4.32 12.86 0.50
CA GLY A 117 4.23 13.23 -0.91
C GLY A 117 2.80 13.11 -1.44
N GLY A 118 2.37 14.10 -2.21
CA GLY A 118 1.08 14.07 -2.88
C GLY A 118 0.33 15.39 -2.88
N SER A 119 -0.80 15.39 -3.56
CA SER A 119 -1.73 16.52 -3.63
C SER A 119 -3.16 16.05 -3.42
N GLY A 120 -4.03 16.96 -3.00
CA GLY A 120 -5.45 16.64 -2.79
C GLY A 120 -6.16 17.67 -1.93
N PRO A 121 -7.49 17.51 -1.75
CA PRO A 121 -8.33 18.49 -1.08
C PRO A 121 -7.99 18.71 0.40
N MET A 122 -7.32 17.74 1.05
CA MET A 122 -6.95 17.85 2.48
C MET A 122 -5.63 18.61 2.72
N LYS A 123 -4.97 19.16 1.70
CA LYS A 123 -3.65 19.80 1.86
C LYS A 123 -3.64 20.85 2.98
N ASP A 124 -4.59 21.77 2.95
CA ASP A 124 -4.63 22.89 3.90
C ASP A 124 -5.02 22.43 5.31
N GLU A 125 -5.93 21.46 5.42
CA GLU A 125 -6.30 20.83 6.70
C GLU A 125 -5.10 20.13 7.34
N LEU A 126 -4.34 19.35 6.54
CA LEU A 126 -3.15 18.64 7.03
C LEU A 126 -2.04 19.62 7.41
N GLN A 127 -1.84 20.69 6.65
CA GLN A 127 -0.87 21.73 7.01
C GLN A 127 -1.27 22.41 8.33
N SER A 128 -2.55 22.77 8.48
CA SER A 128 -3.06 23.36 9.71
C SER A 128 -2.86 22.44 10.92
N ALA A 129 -3.03 21.11 10.73
CA ALA A 129 -2.77 20.14 11.80
C ALA A 129 -1.29 20.06 12.20
N ILE A 130 -0.37 20.16 11.23
CA ILE A 130 1.08 20.24 11.50
C ILE A 130 1.42 21.48 12.30
N ASP A 131 0.91 22.64 11.87
CA ASP A 131 1.21 23.94 12.48
C ASP A 131 0.64 24.03 13.91
N ALA A 132 -0.64 23.66 14.08
CA ALA A 132 -1.30 23.65 15.38
C ALA A 132 -0.67 22.64 16.37
N GLY A 133 -0.12 21.53 15.86
CA GLY A 133 0.59 20.54 16.67
C GLY A 133 2.04 20.90 16.98
N GLY A 134 2.58 21.98 16.41
CA GLY A 134 4.01 22.31 16.53
C GLY A 134 4.93 21.28 15.89
N LEU A 135 4.47 20.56 14.85
CA LEU A 135 5.13 19.39 14.28
C LEU A 135 5.99 19.70 13.04
N ALA A 136 6.18 20.98 12.68
CA ALA A 136 6.88 21.38 11.45
C ALA A 136 8.35 20.92 11.38
N SER A 137 8.99 20.65 12.52
CA SER A 137 10.33 20.08 12.61
C SER A 137 10.40 18.57 12.38
N LYS A 138 9.25 17.87 12.39
CA LYS A 138 9.14 16.40 12.30
C LYS A 138 8.26 15.93 11.13
N VAL A 139 7.45 16.80 10.55
CA VAL A 139 6.53 16.46 9.46
C VAL A 139 6.61 17.49 8.35
N LYS A 140 6.70 17.01 7.09
CA LYS A 140 6.72 17.86 5.90
C LYS A 140 5.74 17.36 4.85
N LEU A 141 4.84 18.25 4.39
CA LEU A 141 4.08 18.03 3.18
C LEU A 141 4.96 18.44 1.98
N LEU A 142 5.27 17.48 1.11
CA LEU A 142 6.13 17.71 -0.06
C LEU A 142 5.38 18.32 -1.25
N GLY A 143 4.02 18.27 -1.20
CA GLY A 143 3.22 18.54 -2.39
C GLY A 143 3.34 17.41 -3.43
N ARG A 144 2.99 17.70 -4.67
CA ARG A 144 3.16 16.75 -5.77
C ARG A 144 4.64 16.50 -6.01
N VAL A 145 5.06 15.28 -5.78
CA VAL A 145 6.42 14.81 -6.12
C VAL A 145 6.43 14.47 -7.63
N PRO A 146 7.32 15.05 -8.44
CA PRO A 146 7.48 14.66 -9.83
C PRO A 146 7.85 13.19 -9.98
N ASP A 147 7.34 12.53 -11.02
CA ASP A 147 7.48 11.08 -11.21
C ASP A 147 8.96 10.63 -11.28
N ASP A 148 9.82 11.45 -11.87
CA ASP A 148 11.27 11.25 -11.96
C ASP A 148 12.01 11.43 -10.61
N LYS A 149 11.36 12.00 -9.59
CA LYS A 149 11.91 12.20 -8.24
C LYS A 149 11.38 11.22 -7.20
N VAL A 150 10.33 10.48 -7.52
CA VAL A 150 9.68 9.56 -6.56
C VAL A 150 10.66 8.49 -6.06
N SER A 151 11.47 7.92 -6.96
CA SER A 151 12.44 6.89 -6.60
C SER A 151 13.50 7.37 -5.60
N ALA A 152 13.87 8.66 -5.65
CA ALA A 152 14.79 9.26 -4.70
C ALA A 152 14.24 9.19 -3.25
N TYR A 153 12.95 9.47 -3.06
CA TYR A 153 12.32 9.40 -1.74
C TYR A 153 12.20 7.96 -1.23
N TYR A 154 11.83 7.01 -2.09
CA TYR A 154 11.86 5.59 -1.72
C TYR A 154 13.27 5.12 -1.39
N THR A 155 14.28 5.57 -2.16
CA THR A 155 15.68 5.22 -1.89
C THR A 155 16.19 5.88 -0.61
N ALA A 156 15.73 7.10 -0.30
CA ALA A 156 16.16 7.84 0.88
C ALA A 156 15.48 7.39 2.17
N CYS A 157 14.24 6.89 2.16
CA CYS A 157 13.53 6.60 3.40
C CYS A 157 14.08 5.39 4.13
N ASP A 158 13.91 5.36 5.45
CA ASP A 158 14.15 4.19 6.29
C ASP A 158 12.93 3.29 6.33
N ILE A 159 11.73 3.87 6.37
CA ILE A 159 10.46 3.16 6.46
C ILE A 159 9.47 3.79 5.48
N PHE A 160 8.71 2.96 4.79
CA PHE A 160 7.52 3.41 4.07
C PHE A 160 6.28 3.20 4.95
N CYS A 161 5.38 4.20 5.00
CA CYS A 161 4.14 4.10 5.79
C CYS A 161 2.91 4.19 4.90
N LEU A 162 1.96 3.24 5.05
CA LEU A 162 0.62 3.31 4.46
C LEU A 162 -0.43 3.38 5.57
N SER A 163 -0.79 4.59 5.97
CA SER A 163 -1.70 4.88 7.08
C SER A 163 -3.20 4.85 6.73
N SER A 164 -3.56 4.29 5.58
CA SER A 164 -4.95 4.25 5.10
C SER A 164 -5.91 3.61 6.10
N ILE A 165 -7.17 4.11 6.16
CA ILE A 165 -8.13 3.75 7.21
C ILE A 165 -9.43 3.12 6.70
N MET A 166 -9.57 2.95 5.38
CA MET A 166 -10.79 2.42 4.77
C MET A 166 -10.49 1.37 3.70
N LYS A 167 -11.39 0.40 3.53
CA LYS A 167 -11.33 -0.69 2.54
C LYS A 167 -11.20 -0.21 1.08
N THR A 168 -11.46 1.07 0.81
CA THR A 168 -11.19 1.70 -0.49
C THR A 168 -9.71 1.58 -0.89
N GLU A 169 -8.80 1.50 0.09
CA GLU A 169 -7.43 1.04 -0.12
C GLU A 169 -7.43 -0.48 -0.23
N ALA A 170 -7.52 -0.99 -1.44
CA ALA A 170 -7.70 -2.43 -1.67
C ALA A 170 -6.38 -3.22 -1.64
N PHE A 171 -5.26 -2.59 -2.02
CA PHE A 171 -3.97 -3.25 -2.18
C PHE A 171 -2.79 -2.39 -1.68
N GLY A 172 -2.72 -1.13 -2.13
CA GLY A 172 -1.63 -0.22 -1.81
C GLY A 172 -0.36 -0.51 -2.61
N ILE A 173 -0.38 -0.27 -3.93
CA ILE A 173 0.77 -0.49 -4.84
C ILE A 173 2.05 0.17 -4.31
N VAL A 174 1.95 1.35 -3.73
CA VAL A 174 3.07 2.09 -3.12
C VAL A 174 3.85 1.30 -2.06
N GLN A 175 3.24 0.29 -1.43
CA GLN A 175 3.95 -0.62 -0.52
C GLN A 175 4.95 -1.49 -1.28
N ILE A 176 4.52 -2.08 -2.40
CA ILE A 176 5.38 -2.96 -3.18
C ILE A 176 6.47 -2.18 -3.94
N GLU A 177 6.23 -0.89 -4.23
CA GLU A 177 7.27 0.01 -4.72
C GLU A 177 8.38 0.17 -3.67
N ALA A 178 8.03 0.45 -2.41
CA ALA A 178 8.97 0.53 -1.30
C ALA A 178 9.69 -0.82 -1.05
N MET A 179 8.94 -1.92 -1.04
CA MET A 179 9.49 -3.28 -0.84
C MET A 179 10.50 -3.67 -1.92
N SER A 180 10.34 -3.18 -3.17
CA SER A 180 11.28 -3.46 -4.26
C SER A 180 12.68 -2.90 -4.00
N LEU A 181 12.79 -1.89 -3.13
CA LEU A 181 14.04 -1.30 -2.65
C LEU A 181 14.42 -1.78 -1.24
N GLY A 182 13.79 -2.86 -0.76
CA GLY A 182 14.03 -3.39 0.57
C GLY A 182 13.64 -2.43 1.70
N ARG A 183 12.64 -1.53 1.48
CA ARG A 183 12.16 -0.65 2.54
C ARG A 183 11.11 -1.36 3.37
N PRO A 184 11.33 -1.49 4.70
CA PRO A 184 10.31 -2.00 5.61
C PRO A 184 9.03 -1.17 5.52
N VAL A 185 7.88 -1.81 5.67
CA VAL A 185 6.59 -1.15 5.57
C VAL A 185 5.86 -1.13 6.91
N VAL A 186 5.34 0.02 7.31
CA VAL A 186 4.31 0.09 8.35
C VAL A 186 2.98 0.37 7.68
N ALA A 187 2.01 -0.52 7.90
CA ALA A 187 0.70 -0.42 7.27
C ALA A 187 -0.42 -0.65 8.30
N THR A 188 -1.66 -0.42 7.89
CA THR A 188 -2.83 -0.56 8.76
C THR A 188 -3.60 -1.86 8.49
N LYS A 189 -4.13 -2.49 9.54
CA LYS A 189 -4.99 -3.69 9.50
C LYS A 189 -6.42 -3.33 9.13
N ILE A 190 -6.66 -2.90 7.89
CA ILE A 190 -7.99 -2.51 7.45
C ILE A 190 -8.85 -3.77 7.21
N PRO A 191 -9.98 -3.95 7.92
CA PRO A 191 -10.83 -5.14 7.73
C PRO A 191 -11.29 -5.31 6.28
N GLY A 192 -11.04 -6.49 5.72
CA GLY A 192 -11.42 -6.84 4.35
C GLY A 192 -10.64 -6.14 3.25
N SER A 193 -9.56 -5.44 3.57
CA SER A 193 -8.58 -4.90 2.63
C SER A 193 -7.43 -5.88 2.42
N GLY A 194 -6.74 -5.77 1.28
CA GLY A 194 -5.51 -6.50 1.01
C GLY A 194 -4.25 -5.87 1.60
N VAL A 195 -4.32 -4.67 2.16
CA VAL A 195 -3.16 -3.89 2.65
C VAL A 195 -2.30 -4.70 3.60
N SER A 196 -2.88 -5.29 4.64
CA SER A 196 -2.16 -6.09 5.64
C SER A 196 -1.74 -7.48 5.16
N TRP A 197 -2.25 -7.93 4.00
CA TRP A 197 -1.74 -9.12 3.34
C TRP A 197 -0.53 -8.79 2.46
N VAL A 198 -0.54 -7.64 1.79
CA VAL A 198 0.61 -7.15 1.01
C VAL A 198 1.80 -6.94 1.94
N ASN A 199 1.61 -6.20 3.04
CA ASN A 199 2.61 -6.11 4.11
C ASN A 199 2.42 -7.27 5.10
N GLU A 200 3.29 -8.26 5.06
CA GLU A 200 3.25 -9.40 5.99
C GLU A 200 3.82 -8.99 7.35
N ASP A 201 2.94 -9.02 8.36
CA ASP A 201 3.27 -8.62 9.72
C ASP A 201 4.43 -9.44 10.30
N GLY A 202 5.42 -8.78 10.89
CA GLY A 202 6.61 -9.44 11.44
C GLY A 202 7.65 -9.91 10.42
N VAL A 203 7.35 -9.83 9.11
CA VAL A 203 8.23 -10.26 8.00
C VAL A 203 8.68 -9.07 7.17
N SER A 204 7.78 -8.42 6.43
CA SER A 204 8.11 -7.27 5.56
C SER A 204 7.93 -5.92 6.26
N GLY A 205 7.44 -5.93 7.48
CA GLY A 205 7.17 -4.76 8.29
C GLY A 205 6.18 -5.07 9.41
N ILE A 206 5.49 -4.05 9.88
CA ILE A 206 4.53 -4.14 10.98
C ILE A 206 3.18 -3.60 10.55
N ASN A 207 2.11 -4.30 10.94
CA ASN A 207 0.75 -3.85 10.71
C ASN A 207 0.11 -3.40 12.03
N VAL A 208 -0.45 -2.19 12.05
CA VAL A 208 -1.10 -1.58 13.22
C VAL A 208 -2.60 -1.37 13.00
N GLU A 209 -3.35 -1.16 14.06
CA GLU A 209 -4.76 -0.79 13.93
C GLU A 209 -4.92 0.58 13.25
N PRO A 210 -5.93 0.77 12.39
CA PRO A 210 -6.22 2.07 11.80
C PRO A 210 -6.56 3.12 12.87
N ARG A 211 -6.13 4.35 12.66
CA ARG A 211 -6.38 5.51 13.55
C ARG A 211 -5.70 5.41 14.92
N ASP A 212 -4.61 4.69 15.00
CA ASP A 212 -3.78 4.60 16.19
C ASP A 212 -2.40 5.25 15.93
N PRO A 213 -2.24 6.55 16.24
CA PRO A 213 -0.99 7.26 15.98
C PRO A 213 0.16 6.79 16.87
N GLU A 214 -0.12 6.33 18.09
CA GLU A 214 0.90 5.80 18.98
C GLU A 214 1.43 4.45 18.49
N ALA A 215 0.54 3.57 18.00
CA ALA A 215 0.95 2.30 17.41
C ALA A 215 1.81 2.50 16.15
N LEU A 216 1.51 3.51 15.31
CA LEU A 216 2.38 3.87 14.18
C LEU A 216 3.79 4.25 14.67
N ALA A 217 3.89 5.15 15.65
CA ALA A 217 5.18 5.57 16.21
C ALA A 217 5.95 4.40 16.86
N ASN A 218 5.26 3.51 17.57
CA ASN A 218 5.85 2.32 18.16
C ASN A 218 6.42 1.38 17.10
N ALA A 219 5.66 1.15 16.00
CA ALA A 219 6.11 0.34 14.88
C ALA A 219 7.37 0.93 14.20
N PHE A 220 7.44 2.26 14.02
CA PHE A 220 8.64 2.90 13.47
C PHE A 220 9.85 2.68 14.37
N ARG A 221 9.68 2.84 15.69
CA ARG A 221 10.77 2.60 16.67
C ARG A 221 11.22 1.16 16.69
N GLU A 222 10.28 0.20 16.66
CA GLU A 222 10.58 -1.23 16.65
C GLU A 222 11.43 -1.63 15.44
N ILE A 223 11.02 -1.25 14.23
CA ILE A 223 11.76 -1.55 13.00
C ILE A 223 13.20 -1.00 13.06
N THR A 224 13.39 0.16 13.65
CA THR A 224 14.71 0.83 13.71
C THR A 224 15.42 0.71 15.05
N SER A 225 14.96 -0.20 15.92
CA SER A 225 15.51 -0.38 17.28
C SER A 225 16.96 -0.88 17.28
N SER A 226 17.33 -1.65 16.26
CA SER A 226 18.68 -2.15 16.03
C SER A 226 18.92 -2.37 14.54
N GLN A 227 20.20 -2.50 14.16
CA GLN A 227 20.56 -2.84 12.78
C GLN A 227 20.04 -4.24 12.39
N GLU A 228 19.99 -5.17 13.34
CA GLU A 228 19.45 -6.52 13.13
C GLU A 228 17.95 -6.48 12.88
N ALA A 229 17.18 -5.76 13.70
CA ALA A 229 15.76 -5.56 13.53
C ALA A 229 15.45 -4.93 12.15
N TYR A 230 16.18 -3.89 11.79
CA TYR A 230 16.01 -3.25 10.49
C TYR A 230 16.28 -4.21 9.33
N ARG A 231 17.40 -4.95 9.37
CA ARG A 231 17.74 -5.93 8.33
C ARG A 231 16.68 -7.00 8.19
N LYS A 232 16.19 -7.57 9.28
CA LYS A 232 15.11 -8.55 9.27
C LYS A 232 13.93 -8.08 8.41
N TYR A 233 13.42 -6.89 8.66
CA TYR A 233 12.26 -6.36 7.93
C TYR A 233 12.60 -5.92 6.50
N SER A 234 13.80 -5.39 6.27
CA SER A 234 14.29 -5.00 4.96
C SER A 234 14.46 -6.20 4.03
N ASP A 235 15.14 -7.25 4.50
CA ASP A 235 15.34 -8.49 3.74
C ASP A 235 13.99 -9.20 3.51
N GLY A 236 13.11 -9.20 4.50
CA GLY A 236 11.76 -9.74 4.39
C GLY A 236 10.91 -8.99 3.36
N ALA A 237 10.97 -7.66 3.32
CA ALA A 237 10.28 -6.84 2.33
C ALA A 237 10.76 -7.14 0.91
N LEU A 238 12.07 -7.20 0.69
CA LEU A 238 12.66 -7.49 -0.61
C LEU A 238 12.35 -8.93 -1.07
N ALA A 239 12.47 -9.90 -0.18
CA ALA A 239 12.16 -11.31 -0.47
C ALA A 239 10.69 -11.48 -0.86
N ARG A 240 9.78 -10.82 -0.12
CA ARG A 240 8.35 -10.85 -0.41
C ARG A 240 8.02 -10.19 -1.74
N PHE A 241 8.62 -9.03 -2.06
CA PHE A 241 8.51 -8.41 -3.36
C PHE A 241 8.91 -9.36 -4.49
N ASN A 242 10.11 -9.94 -4.40
CA ASN A 242 10.65 -10.82 -5.42
C ASN A 242 9.80 -12.09 -5.63
N SER A 243 9.21 -12.64 -4.57
CA SER A 243 8.41 -13.86 -4.65
C SER A 243 6.98 -13.67 -5.14
N LEU A 244 6.39 -12.47 -4.94
CA LEU A 244 4.94 -12.26 -5.17
C LEU A 244 4.61 -11.10 -6.10
N PHE A 245 5.43 -10.03 -6.14
CA PHE A 245 5.00 -8.73 -6.65
C PHE A 245 5.83 -8.22 -7.84
N THR A 246 6.67 -9.06 -8.44
CA THR A 246 7.30 -8.70 -9.72
C THR A 246 6.33 -8.88 -10.89
N SER A 247 6.50 -8.07 -11.94
CA SER A 247 5.73 -8.21 -13.19
C SER A 247 5.82 -9.63 -13.77
N ASP A 248 7.01 -10.25 -13.71
CA ASP A 248 7.22 -11.60 -14.26
C ASP A 248 6.43 -12.66 -13.50
N VAL A 249 6.38 -12.57 -12.16
CA VAL A 249 5.57 -13.47 -11.33
C VAL A 249 4.10 -13.30 -11.64
N MET A 250 3.62 -12.07 -11.73
CA MET A 250 2.21 -11.78 -12.08
C MET A 250 1.86 -12.34 -13.46
N ILE A 251 2.67 -12.05 -14.49
CA ILE A 251 2.46 -12.50 -15.88
C ILE A 251 2.45 -14.03 -15.94
N THR A 252 3.43 -14.67 -15.30
CA THR A 252 3.51 -16.15 -15.28
C THR A 252 2.26 -16.77 -14.66
N ARG A 253 1.77 -16.23 -13.54
CA ARG A 253 0.53 -16.71 -12.90
C ARG A 253 -0.69 -16.49 -13.78
N GLN A 254 -0.80 -15.34 -14.46
CA GLN A 254 -1.90 -15.04 -15.36
C GLN A 254 -1.91 -15.98 -16.57
N LEU A 255 -0.76 -16.19 -17.20
CA LEU A 255 -0.65 -17.12 -18.34
C LEU A 255 -1.02 -18.55 -17.95
N ASN A 256 -0.58 -19.01 -16.77
CA ASN A 256 -0.94 -20.34 -16.26
C ASN A 256 -2.44 -20.44 -15.96
N CYS A 257 -3.07 -19.38 -15.42
CA CYS A 257 -4.50 -19.31 -15.22
C CYS A 257 -5.26 -19.43 -16.55
N TYR A 258 -4.85 -18.67 -17.56
CA TYR A 258 -5.50 -18.70 -18.90
C TYR A 258 -5.34 -20.06 -19.58
N LYS A 259 -4.17 -20.69 -19.54
CA LYS A 259 -3.95 -22.06 -20.06
C LYS A 259 -4.91 -23.05 -19.43
N LYS A 260 -5.03 -23.09 -18.10
CA LYS A 260 -5.95 -23.98 -17.39
C LYS A 260 -7.41 -23.80 -17.82
N ILE A 261 -7.84 -22.54 -18.06
CA ILE A 261 -9.21 -22.24 -18.48
C ILE A 261 -9.49 -22.77 -19.89
N LEU A 262 -8.49 -22.70 -20.78
CA LEU A 262 -8.61 -23.17 -22.16
C LEU A 262 -8.55 -24.70 -22.25
N GLU A 263 -7.69 -25.36 -21.45
CA GLU A 263 -7.52 -26.80 -21.40
C GLU A 263 -8.72 -27.53 -20.78
N ALA A 264 -9.49 -26.88 -19.92
CA ALA A 264 -10.69 -27.46 -19.30
C ALA A 264 -11.86 -27.69 -20.29
N GLU A 265 -11.68 -27.50 -21.58
CA GLU A 265 -12.65 -27.79 -22.66
C GLU A 265 -12.35 -29.09 -23.41
N ILE A 266 -11.23 -29.77 -23.11
CA ILE A 266 -10.85 -31.03 -23.75
C ILE A 266 -11.18 -32.19 -22.80
#